data_5ddc51fc0fc2dc6d1e1ea4eeb06fd90f
#
_entry.id   5ddc51fc0fc2dc6d1e1ea4eeb06fd90f
#
_cell.length_a   1.000
_cell.length_b   1.000
_cell.length_c   1.000
_cell.angle_alpha   90.00
_cell.angle_beta   90.00
_cell.angle_gamma   90.00
#
_symmetry.space_group_name_H-M   'P 1'
#
loop_
_entity.id
_entity.type
_entity.pdbx_description
1 polymer ?
#
loop_
_entity_poly.entity_id
_entity_poly.type
_entity_poly.pdbx_seq_one_letter_code
_entity_poly.pdbx_strand_id
1 'polypeptide(L)'
;MRGLPMGLSIRGLTRTFPGQGRAAPTLALQPTDLDVAPGEFVSILGPSGCGKSTLLRIVAGLDRPTGGHVTLNGRQVTRPGPDRGMVFQSYTLFPWLTVRQNIAFGLRERGLPEAQIRETTEKFIARTGLRGFEEHWPRQLSGGMQQRTALARALANDPEILLLDEPFGALDHQTRELMQELLLEVWGADTPETRKTVLFVTHDIDEAVFLANRVLVMSARPGRVKAEVPVPLPYPRDWTVKTTPDFAALKARLMAEIREEVRKAALA
;
A
#
# COMPACT_ATOMS: atom_id res chain seq x y z
N MET A 1 -16.59 2.96 29.35
CA MET A 1 -15.37 3.27 28.58
C MET A 1 -15.58 2.72 27.18
N ARG A 2 -15.73 3.56 26.15
CA ARG A 2 -15.69 3.08 24.76
C ARG A 2 -14.26 2.63 24.52
N GLY A 3 -14.06 1.34 24.21
CA GLY A 3 -12.74 0.81 23.84
C GLY A 3 -12.14 1.67 22.73
N LEU A 4 -10.82 1.89 22.77
CA LEU A 4 -10.10 2.56 21.70
C LEU A 4 -10.40 1.81 20.38
N PRO A 5 -10.67 2.51 19.27
CA PRO A 5 -10.99 1.85 18.01
C PRO A 5 -9.81 0.96 17.62
N MET A 6 -10.10 -0.32 17.47
CA MET A 6 -9.16 -1.28 16.86
C MET A 6 -9.05 -0.92 15.38
N GLY A 7 -7.85 -1.04 14.79
CA GLY A 7 -7.57 -0.68 13.40
C GLY A 7 -6.80 0.63 13.25
N LEU A 8 -6.78 1.17 12.04
CA LEU A 8 -6.14 2.45 11.73
C LEU A 8 -7.16 3.57 11.86
N SER A 9 -6.80 4.61 12.61
CA SER A 9 -7.61 5.83 12.74
C SER A 9 -6.77 7.06 12.46
N ILE A 10 -7.27 7.92 11.60
CA ILE A 10 -6.67 9.20 11.20
C ILE A 10 -7.66 10.30 11.62
N ARG A 11 -7.17 11.36 12.29
CA ARG A 11 -8.02 12.45 12.78
C ARG A 11 -7.39 13.80 12.46
N GLY A 12 -8.11 14.62 11.71
CA GLY A 12 -7.73 15.98 11.33
C GLY A 12 -6.36 16.09 10.67
N LEU A 13 -5.92 15.02 9.98
CA LEU A 13 -4.57 14.92 9.45
C LEU A 13 -4.33 15.98 8.37
N THR A 14 -3.33 16.84 8.60
CA THR A 14 -2.89 17.84 7.62
C THR A 14 -1.39 17.71 7.36
N ARG A 15 -0.99 18.08 6.14
CA ARG A 15 0.44 18.19 5.80
C ARG A 15 0.70 19.39 4.92
N THR A 16 1.49 20.33 5.44
CA THR A 16 2.03 21.46 4.71
C THR A 16 3.54 21.31 4.65
N PHE A 17 4.11 21.37 3.45
CA PHE A 17 5.56 21.42 3.25
C PHE A 17 6.02 22.87 3.27
N PRO A 18 7.11 23.19 3.98
CA PRO A 18 7.69 24.52 3.95
C PRO A 18 8.15 24.86 2.54
N GLY A 19 7.98 26.12 2.14
CA GLY A 19 8.53 26.61 0.89
C GLY A 19 10.06 26.64 0.93
N GLN A 20 10.70 26.42 -0.22
CA GLN A 20 12.14 26.57 -0.36
C GLN A 20 12.49 27.96 -0.89
N GLY A 21 13.40 28.66 -0.23
CA GLY A 21 13.78 30.02 -0.59
C GLY A 21 12.60 31.00 -0.50
N ARG A 22 12.20 31.61 -1.64
CA ARG A 22 11.06 32.54 -1.73
C ARG A 22 9.71 31.86 -2.06
N ALA A 23 9.70 30.54 -2.25
CA ALA A 23 8.47 29.82 -2.57
C ALA A 23 7.53 29.77 -1.36
N ALA A 24 6.22 29.91 -1.60
CA ALA A 24 5.22 29.78 -0.55
C ALA A 24 5.11 28.33 -0.04
N PRO A 25 4.72 28.09 1.21
CA PRO A 25 4.41 26.77 1.72
C PRO A 25 3.36 26.07 0.87
N THR A 26 3.51 24.76 0.68
CA THR A 26 2.59 23.94 -0.12
C THR A 26 1.74 23.07 0.78
N LEU A 27 0.44 23.29 0.80
CA LEU A 27 -0.51 22.39 1.45
C LEU A 27 -0.70 21.15 0.59
N ALA A 28 -0.21 20.01 1.09
CA ALA A 28 -0.31 18.71 0.39
C ALA A 28 -1.58 17.95 0.76
N LEU A 29 -1.94 17.98 2.05
CA LEU A 29 -3.16 17.33 2.58
C LEU A 29 -3.98 18.32 3.39
N GLN A 30 -5.25 18.46 3.04
CA GLN A 30 -6.27 19.14 3.87
C GLN A 30 -6.61 18.26 5.08
N PRO A 31 -7.27 18.85 6.14
CA PRO A 31 -7.74 18.04 7.26
C PRO A 31 -8.53 16.82 6.78
N THR A 32 -8.02 15.66 7.11
CA THR A 32 -8.54 14.37 6.64
C THR A 32 -8.80 13.47 7.83
N ASP A 33 -10.02 12.94 7.89
CA ASP A 33 -10.42 11.90 8.83
C ASP A 33 -10.63 10.60 8.07
N LEU A 34 -10.15 9.48 8.61
CA LEU A 34 -10.30 8.17 8.01
C LEU A 34 -10.24 7.10 9.09
N ASP A 35 -11.17 6.15 9.05
CA ASP A 35 -11.11 4.91 9.81
C ASP A 35 -10.98 3.74 8.86
N VAL A 36 -10.05 2.83 9.17
CA VAL A 36 -9.85 1.57 8.46
C VAL A 36 -9.97 0.45 9.47
N ALA A 37 -10.93 -0.43 9.24
CA ALA A 37 -11.18 -1.56 10.13
C ALA A 37 -10.01 -2.56 10.12
N PRO A 38 -9.78 -3.32 11.20
CA PRO A 38 -8.84 -4.43 11.16
C PRO A 38 -9.15 -5.38 10.02
N GLY A 39 -8.14 -5.80 9.29
CA GLY A 39 -8.29 -6.71 8.15
C GLY A 39 -8.94 -6.11 6.91
N GLU A 40 -9.27 -4.83 6.89
CA GLU A 40 -9.83 -4.16 5.71
C GLU A 40 -8.74 -3.88 4.68
N PHE A 41 -9.06 -4.15 3.40
CA PHE A 41 -8.24 -3.75 2.27
C PHE A 41 -8.81 -2.46 1.66
N VAL A 42 -8.12 -1.35 1.80
CA VAL A 42 -8.53 -0.03 1.30
C VAL A 42 -7.59 0.42 0.21
N SER A 43 -8.13 0.69 -0.99
CA SER A 43 -7.38 1.34 -2.06
C SER A 43 -7.56 2.85 -2.03
N ILE A 44 -6.48 3.58 -2.32
CA ILE A 44 -6.45 5.04 -2.41
C ILE A 44 -6.14 5.40 -3.86
N LEU A 45 -7.14 5.95 -4.54
CA LEU A 45 -7.10 6.31 -5.95
C LEU A 45 -7.10 7.84 -6.08
N GLY A 46 -6.32 8.40 -7.01
CA GLY A 46 -6.28 9.84 -7.21
C GLY A 46 -5.19 10.28 -8.18
N PRO A 47 -5.25 11.53 -8.70
CA PRO A 47 -4.27 12.04 -9.65
C PRO A 47 -2.85 12.12 -9.04
N SER A 48 -1.85 12.22 -9.89
CA SER A 48 -0.46 12.39 -9.43
C SER A 48 -0.31 13.69 -8.62
N GLY A 49 0.49 13.61 -7.54
CA GLY A 49 0.77 14.76 -6.68
C GLY A 49 -0.36 15.17 -5.72
N CYS A 50 -1.47 14.43 -5.63
CA CYS A 50 -2.58 14.76 -4.72
C CYS A 50 -2.33 14.38 -3.24
N GLY A 51 -1.17 13.82 -2.89
CA GLY A 51 -0.80 13.54 -1.49
C GLY A 51 -0.95 12.09 -1.04
N LYS A 52 -1.27 11.12 -1.91
CA LYS A 52 -1.41 9.69 -1.56
C LYS A 52 -0.17 9.12 -0.85
N SER A 53 0.99 9.27 -1.46
CA SER A 53 2.27 8.82 -0.88
C SER A 53 2.62 9.58 0.41
N THR A 54 2.22 10.85 0.52
CA THR A 54 2.38 11.64 1.76
C THR A 54 1.55 11.04 2.88
N LEU A 55 0.28 10.71 2.60
CA LEU A 55 -0.60 10.04 3.56
C LEU A 55 -0.01 8.71 4.02
N LEU A 56 0.43 7.86 3.07
CA LEU A 56 1.06 6.57 3.41
C LEU A 56 2.31 6.74 4.28
N ARG A 57 3.18 7.70 3.96
CA ARG A 57 4.41 7.96 4.72
C ARG A 57 4.11 8.42 6.15
N ILE A 58 3.07 9.21 6.35
CA ILE A 58 2.65 9.63 7.70
C ILE A 58 2.12 8.42 8.47
N VAL A 59 1.28 7.57 7.84
CA VAL A 59 0.79 6.32 8.45
C VAL A 59 1.94 5.37 8.79
N ALA A 60 2.98 5.31 7.95
CA ALA A 60 4.20 4.54 8.21
C ALA A 60 5.05 5.10 9.38
N GLY A 61 4.80 6.35 9.79
CA GLY A 61 5.63 7.07 10.77
C GLY A 61 6.95 7.59 10.18
N LEU A 62 7.06 7.64 8.84
CA LEU A 62 8.23 8.12 8.11
C LEU A 62 8.20 9.64 7.87
N ASP A 63 7.01 10.24 7.98
CA ASP A 63 6.82 11.69 7.91
C ASP A 63 5.89 12.14 9.05
N ARG A 64 5.99 13.41 9.43
CA ARG A 64 5.20 14.00 10.52
C ARG A 64 4.08 14.85 9.93
N PRO A 65 2.85 14.71 10.41
CA PRO A 65 1.78 15.64 10.05
C PRO A 65 2.07 17.04 10.60
N THR A 66 1.55 18.07 9.95
CA THR A 66 1.53 19.45 10.49
C THR A 66 0.38 19.69 11.44
N GLY A 67 -0.67 18.89 11.37
CA GLY A 67 -1.80 18.87 12.29
C GLY A 67 -2.46 17.51 12.29
N GLY A 68 -3.26 17.23 13.31
CA GLY A 68 -3.91 15.95 13.49
C GLY A 68 -2.98 14.84 13.95
N HIS A 69 -3.46 13.60 13.92
CA HIS A 69 -2.68 12.44 14.34
C HIS A 69 -3.19 11.14 13.68
N VAL A 70 -2.35 10.13 13.75
CA VAL A 70 -2.65 8.75 13.31
C VAL A 70 -2.52 7.84 14.52
N THR A 71 -3.46 6.91 14.67
CA THR A 71 -3.37 5.81 15.65
C THR A 71 -3.55 4.47 14.94
N LEU A 72 -2.76 3.47 15.34
CA LEU A 72 -2.91 2.08 14.95
C LEU A 72 -3.20 1.25 16.21
N ASN A 73 -4.32 0.54 16.22
CA ASN A 73 -4.78 -0.23 17.38
C ASN A 73 -4.74 0.56 18.69
N GLY A 74 -5.17 1.85 18.63
CA GLY A 74 -5.20 2.78 19.76
C GLY A 74 -3.84 3.36 20.18
N ARG A 75 -2.74 3.00 19.50
CA ARG A 75 -1.39 3.54 19.76
C ARG A 75 -1.07 4.62 18.73
N GLN A 76 -0.64 5.79 19.19
CA GLN A 76 -0.27 6.87 18.29
C GLN A 76 0.98 6.53 17.50
N VAL A 77 0.93 6.75 16.19
CA VAL A 77 2.06 6.59 15.25
C VAL A 77 2.92 7.86 15.30
N THR A 78 4.13 7.74 15.85
CA THR A 78 5.10 8.85 15.94
C THR A 78 6.43 8.56 15.24
N ARG A 79 6.71 7.29 14.93
CA ARG A 79 7.94 6.79 14.29
C ARG A 79 7.65 5.48 13.54
N PRO A 80 8.54 5.05 12.63
CA PRO A 80 8.45 3.72 12.02
C PRO A 80 8.46 2.60 13.05
N GLY A 81 7.80 1.50 12.74
CA GLY A 81 7.72 0.33 13.62
C GLY A 81 7.55 -0.98 12.84
N PRO A 82 7.86 -2.14 13.45
CA PRO A 82 7.77 -3.46 12.82
C PRO A 82 6.31 -3.90 12.54
N ASP A 83 5.35 -3.27 13.18
CA ASP A 83 3.91 -3.44 13.01
C ASP A 83 3.41 -2.93 11.64
N ARG A 84 4.23 -2.16 10.92
CA ARG A 84 3.91 -1.55 9.62
C ARG A 84 4.92 -1.96 8.55
N GLY A 85 4.45 -2.70 7.54
CA GLY A 85 5.23 -3.02 6.35
C GLY A 85 4.98 -1.97 5.26
N MET A 86 6.02 -1.41 4.66
CA MET A 86 5.86 -0.46 3.56
C MET A 86 6.62 -0.90 2.32
N VAL A 87 5.92 -0.87 1.17
CA VAL A 87 6.49 -0.97 -0.17
C VAL A 87 6.41 0.40 -0.81
N PHE A 88 7.56 0.94 -1.21
CA PHE A 88 7.68 2.25 -1.83
C PHE A 88 7.55 2.15 -3.35
N GLN A 89 7.13 3.22 -3.98
CA GLN A 89 7.09 3.35 -5.44
C GLN A 89 8.46 3.13 -6.09
N SER A 90 9.54 3.61 -5.47
CA SER A 90 10.92 3.30 -5.84
C SER A 90 11.42 2.16 -4.95
N TYR A 91 11.53 0.99 -5.42
CA TYR A 91 11.74 -0.34 -4.76
C TYR A 91 12.57 -0.40 -3.46
N THR A 92 13.42 0.59 -3.18
CA THR A 92 14.21 0.78 -1.94
C THR A 92 14.86 -0.50 -1.42
N LEU A 93 15.33 -1.38 -2.32
CA LEU A 93 16.11 -2.54 -1.93
C LEU A 93 17.47 -2.08 -1.36
N PHE A 94 17.99 -2.83 -0.42
CA PHE A 94 19.34 -2.65 0.07
C PHE A 94 20.32 -3.08 -1.04
N PRO A 95 21.06 -2.15 -1.68
CA PRO A 95 21.87 -2.47 -2.86
C PRO A 95 23.07 -3.36 -2.56
N TRP A 96 23.45 -3.48 -1.30
CA TRP A 96 24.53 -4.34 -0.79
C TRP A 96 24.06 -5.73 -0.30
N LEU A 97 22.76 -6.04 -0.44
CA LEU A 97 22.18 -7.34 -0.07
C LEU A 97 21.65 -8.03 -1.32
N THR A 98 21.75 -9.36 -1.36
CA THR A 98 21.14 -10.20 -2.40
C THR A 98 19.60 -10.22 -2.26
N VAL A 99 18.89 -10.85 -3.20
CA VAL A 99 17.43 -11.09 -3.10
C VAL A 99 17.11 -11.80 -1.79
N ARG A 100 17.76 -12.92 -1.52
CA ARG A 100 17.61 -13.71 -0.28
C ARG A 100 17.81 -12.84 0.96
N GLN A 101 18.90 -12.10 1.00
CA GLN A 101 19.26 -11.25 2.13
C GLN A 101 18.28 -10.08 2.31
N ASN A 102 17.79 -9.46 1.22
CA ASN A 102 16.78 -8.43 1.27
C ASN A 102 15.49 -8.94 1.91
N ILE A 103 15.01 -10.13 1.50
CA ILE A 103 13.79 -10.73 2.04
C ILE A 103 13.97 -11.13 3.51
N ALA A 104 15.12 -11.70 3.85
CA ALA A 104 15.44 -12.15 5.19
C ALA A 104 15.73 -11.00 6.19
N PHE A 105 16.01 -9.79 5.71
CA PHE A 105 16.52 -8.68 6.52
C PHE A 105 15.67 -8.42 7.76
N GLY A 106 14.40 -8.15 7.59
CA GLY A 106 13.53 -7.81 8.72
C GLY A 106 13.26 -9.00 9.67
N LEU A 107 13.30 -10.22 9.15
CA LEU A 107 13.20 -11.44 9.98
C LEU A 107 14.41 -11.57 10.93
N ARG A 108 15.60 -11.23 10.43
CA ARG A 108 16.83 -11.19 11.22
C ARG A 108 16.80 -10.09 12.28
N GLU A 109 16.37 -8.89 11.90
CA GLU A 109 16.22 -7.75 12.84
C GLU A 109 15.23 -8.07 13.97
N ARG A 110 14.26 -8.95 13.73
CA ARG A 110 13.33 -9.46 14.75
C ARG A 110 13.92 -10.58 15.61
N GLY A 111 15.12 -11.04 15.31
CA GLY A 111 15.80 -12.12 16.06
C GLY A 111 15.15 -13.48 15.92
N LEU A 112 14.49 -13.78 14.79
CA LEU A 112 13.86 -15.08 14.56
C LEU A 112 14.93 -16.19 14.40
N PRO A 113 14.61 -17.46 14.73
CA PRO A 113 15.50 -18.60 14.50
C PRO A 113 15.88 -18.73 13.02
N GLU A 114 17.14 -19.06 12.72
CA GLU A 114 17.63 -19.13 11.34
C GLU A 114 16.87 -20.15 10.47
N ALA A 115 16.36 -21.24 11.07
CA ALA A 115 15.52 -22.21 10.37
C ALA A 115 14.22 -21.57 9.87
N GLN A 116 13.54 -20.76 10.71
CA GLN A 116 12.33 -20.05 10.34
C GLN A 116 12.61 -18.94 9.32
N ILE A 117 13.72 -18.21 9.47
CA ILE A 117 14.16 -17.20 8.49
C ILE A 117 14.31 -17.84 7.12
N ARG A 118 15.04 -18.96 7.05
CA ARG A 118 15.26 -19.70 5.81
C ARG A 118 13.96 -20.17 5.18
N GLU A 119 13.10 -20.84 5.95
CA GLU A 119 11.83 -21.36 5.48
C GLU A 119 10.94 -20.23 4.91
N THR A 120 10.77 -19.15 5.68
CA THR A 120 9.95 -18.00 5.27
C THR A 120 10.54 -17.34 4.01
N THR A 121 11.85 -17.16 3.96
CA THR A 121 12.54 -16.55 2.82
C THR A 121 12.36 -17.38 1.56
N GLU A 122 12.58 -18.71 1.62
CA GLU A 122 12.39 -19.62 0.48
C GLU A 122 10.93 -19.63 0.00
N LYS A 123 9.97 -19.63 0.93
CA LYS A 123 8.56 -19.53 0.61
C LYS A 123 8.26 -18.30 -0.25
N PHE A 124 8.72 -17.11 0.16
CA PHE A 124 8.44 -15.88 -0.58
C PHE A 124 9.25 -15.77 -1.87
N ILE A 125 10.49 -16.26 -1.94
CA ILE A 125 11.26 -16.39 -3.18
C ILE A 125 10.47 -17.22 -4.21
N ALA A 126 9.94 -18.36 -3.79
CA ALA A 126 9.16 -19.23 -4.67
C ALA A 126 7.86 -18.56 -5.14
N ARG A 127 7.10 -17.97 -4.21
CA ARG A 127 5.79 -17.36 -4.50
C ARG A 127 5.89 -16.13 -5.40
N THR A 128 6.98 -15.39 -5.32
CA THR A 128 7.20 -14.19 -6.16
C THR A 128 7.96 -14.48 -7.45
N GLY A 129 8.20 -15.76 -7.78
CA GLY A 129 8.88 -16.19 -9.00
C GLY A 129 10.32 -15.67 -9.09
N LEU A 130 11.04 -15.68 -7.96
CA LEU A 130 12.45 -15.25 -7.87
C LEU A 130 13.43 -16.43 -7.76
N ARG A 131 12.96 -17.68 -7.97
CA ARG A 131 13.83 -18.85 -8.00
C ARG A 131 14.88 -18.72 -9.09
N GLY A 132 16.13 -19.06 -8.75
CA GLY A 132 17.30 -18.91 -9.61
C GLY A 132 17.97 -17.53 -9.53
N PHE A 133 17.37 -16.59 -8.78
CA PHE A 133 17.91 -15.24 -8.60
C PHE A 133 18.23 -14.91 -7.15
N GLU A 134 18.23 -15.89 -6.27
CA GLU A 134 18.35 -15.75 -4.82
C GLU A 134 19.60 -14.97 -4.41
N GLU A 135 20.71 -15.23 -5.10
CA GLU A 135 22.01 -14.64 -4.81
C GLU A 135 22.35 -13.42 -5.69
N HIS A 136 21.38 -12.96 -6.52
CA HIS A 136 21.56 -11.76 -7.33
C HIS A 136 21.40 -10.48 -6.51
N TRP A 137 22.20 -9.49 -6.86
CA TRP A 137 22.14 -8.14 -6.28
C TRP A 137 21.08 -7.29 -6.99
N PRO A 138 20.49 -6.26 -6.36
CA PRO A 138 19.47 -5.42 -6.98
C PRO A 138 19.86 -4.89 -8.37
N ARG A 139 21.11 -4.49 -8.57
CA ARG A 139 21.62 -4.00 -9.87
C ARG A 139 21.60 -5.03 -11.01
N GLN A 140 21.47 -6.30 -10.70
CA GLN A 140 21.41 -7.42 -11.65
C GLN A 140 19.98 -7.83 -11.99
N LEU A 141 19.00 -7.20 -11.35
CA LEU A 141 17.58 -7.51 -11.49
C LEU A 141 16.88 -6.52 -12.41
N SER A 142 15.89 -6.99 -13.18
CA SER A 142 14.95 -6.09 -13.85
C SER A 142 14.13 -5.28 -12.84
N GLY A 143 13.53 -4.17 -13.27
CA GLY A 143 12.66 -3.35 -12.41
C GLY A 143 11.51 -4.18 -11.79
N GLY A 144 10.89 -5.06 -12.58
CA GLY A 144 9.85 -5.96 -12.08
C GLY A 144 10.36 -6.97 -11.04
N MET A 145 11.58 -7.49 -11.21
CA MET A 145 12.18 -8.39 -10.21
C MET A 145 12.53 -7.65 -8.92
N GLN A 146 13.03 -6.41 -9.02
CA GLN A 146 13.27 -5.57 -7.85
C GLN A 146 11.96 -5.30 -7.09
N GLN A 147 10.88 -5.02 -7.80
CA GLN A 147 9.56 -4.79 -7.22
C GLN A 147 9.01 -6.04 -6.52
N ARG A 148 9.11 -7.22 -7.15
CA ARG A 148 8.76 -8.50 -6.54
C ARG A 148 9.58 -8.81 -5.29
N THR A 149 10.87 -8.48 -5.29
CA THR A 149 11.75 -8.61 -4.11
C THR A 149 11.33 -7.68 -2.98
N ALA A 150 10.98 -6.43 -3.28
CA ALA A 150 10.50 -5.46 -2.29
C ALA A 150 9.16 -5.91 -1.67
N LEU A 151 8.24 -6.43 -2.49
CA LEU A 151 6.97 -6.98 -2.02
C LEU A 151 7.20 -8.22 -1.14
N ALA A 152 8.03 -9.16 -1.58
CA ALA A 152 8.40 -10.35 -0.80
C ALA A 152 9.00 -9.98 0.57
N ARG A 153 9.89 -8.98 0.61
CA ARG A 153 10.48 -8.45 1.85
C ARG A 153 9.41 -7.90 2.81
N ALA A 154 8.45 -7.14 2.29
CA ALA A 154 7.39 -6.57 3.13
C ALA A 154 6.45 -7.65 3.66
N LEU A 155 6.03 -8.60 2.82
CA LEU A 155 5.13 -9.68 3.18
C LEU A 155 5.77 -10.70 4.14
N ALA A 156 7.07 -10.99 3.97
CA ALA A 156 7.80 -11.92 4.82
C ALA A 156 7.84 -11.47 6.29
N ASN A 157 7.85 -10.16 6.53
CA ASN A 157 7.88 -9.60 7.88
C ASN A 157 6.57 -9.74 8.66
N ASP A 158 5.50 -10.16 8.03
CA ASP A 158 4.20 -10.40 8.67
C ASP A 158 3.69 -9.21 9.51
N PRO A 159 3.61 -7.98 8.96
CA PRO A 159 3.18 -6.80 9.69
C PRO A 159 1.67 -6.79 9.95
N GLU A 160 1.21 -6.00 10.93
CA GLU A 160 -0.23 -5.79 11.21
C GLU A 160 -0.92 -4.99 10.11
N ILE A 161 -0.19 -4.01 9.52
CA ILE A 161 -0.67 -3.21 8.40
C ILE A 161 0.35 -3.18 7.27
N LEU A 162 -0.12 -3.37 6.04
CA LEU A 162 0.64 -3.22 4.79
C LEU A 162 0.30 -1.89 4.13
N LEU A 163 1.34 -1.13 3.82
CA LEU A 163 1.28 0.18 3.17
C LEU A 163 1.97 0.03 1.80
N LEU A 164 1.20 0.07 0.72
CA LEU A 164 1.67 -0.25 -0.61
C LEU A 164 1.52 0.99 -1.51
N ASP A 165 2.64 1.59 -1.93
CA ASP A 165 2.68 2.79 -2.76
C ASP A 165 3.00 2.41 -4.20
N GLU A 166 1.97 2.27 -5.06
CA GLU A 166 2.05 1.84 -6.46
C GLU A 166 2.90 0.57 -6.66
N PRO A 167 2.63 -0.53 -5.91
CA PRO A 167 3.53 -1.68 -5.83
C PRO A 167 3.63 -2.50 -7.12
N PHE A 168 2.85 -2.19 -8.14
CA PHE A 168 2.82 -2.94 -9.40
C PHE A 168 3.19 -2.09 -10.62
N GLY A 169 3.63 -0.83 -10.42
CA GLY A 169 3.85 0.15 -11.49
C GLY A 169 4.89 -0.25 -12.54
N ALA A 170 5.92 -1.04 -12.16
CA ALA A 170 6.97 -1.48 -13.09
C ALA A 170 6.78 -2.91 -13.61
N LEU A 171 5.64 -3.56 -13.32
CA LEU A 171 5.37 -4.91 -13.79
C LEU A 171 4.69 -4.89 -15.16
N ASP A 172 5.07 -5.84 -16.02
CA ASP A 172 4.27 -6.16 -17.19
C ASP A 172 2.90 -6.70 -16.78
N HIS A 173 1.97 -6.73 -17.73
CA HIS A 173 0.58 -7.08 -17.47
C HIS A 173 0.41 -8.46 -16.80
N GLN A 174 1.06 -9.50 -17.31
CA GLN A 174 0.91 -10.87 -16.80
C GLN A 174 1.51 -11.00 -15.39
N THR A 175 2.71 -10.46 -15.19
CA THR A 175 3.36 -10.46 -13.86
C THR A 175 2.55 -9.65 -12.85
N ARG A 176 1.93 -8.55 -13.27
CA ARG A 176 1.05 -7.72 -12.42
C ARG A 176 -0.16 -8.53 -11.93
N GLU A 177 -0.85 -9.25 -12.80
CA GLU A 177 -1.98 -10.09 -12.42
C GLU A 177 -1.57 -11.16 -11.42
N LEU A 178 -0.48 -11.88 -11.68
CA LEU A 178 0.04 -12.87 -10.73
C LEU A 178 0.39 -12.27 -9.35
N MET A 179 0.92 -11.05 -9.31
CA MET A 179 1.24 -10.39 -8.04
C MET A 179 0.00 -9.85 -7.31
N GLN A 180 -1.03 -9.45 -8.04
CA GLN A 180 -2.34 -9.10 -7.47
C GLN A 180 -2.99 -10.32 -6.81
N GLU A 181 -3.00 -11.46 -7.51
CA GLU A 181 -3.52 -12.73 -6.97
C GLU A 181 -2.72 -13.18 -5.74
N LEU A 182 -1.38 -13.13 -5.81
CA LEU A 182 -0.52 -13.43 -4.67
C LEU A 182 -0.84 -12.54 -3.45
N LEU A 183 -1.05 -11.24 -3.68
CA LEU A 183 -1.38 -10.31 -2.59
C LEU A 183 -2.72 -10.67 -1.96
N LEU A 184 -3.75 -10.99 -2.76
CA LEU A 184 -5.05 -11.45 -2.28
C LEU A 184 -4.96 -12.80 -1.57
N GLU A 185 -4.15 -13.73 -2.08
CA GLU A 185 -3.92 -15.02 -1.42
C GLU A 185 -3.27 -14.84 -0.04
N VAL A 186 -2.22 -14.01 0.06
CA VAL A 186 -1.56 -13.73 1.34
C VAL A 186 -2.51 -13.01 2.29
N TRP A 187 -3.26 -12.02 1.79
CA TRP A 187 -4.22 -11.28 2.60
C TRP A 187 -5.41 -12.15 3.02
N GLY A 188 -5.89 -13.02 2.14
CA GLY A 188 -7.06 -13.89 2.37
C GLY A 188 -6.76 -15.21 3.09
N ALA A 189 -5.48 -15.56 3.29
CA ALA A 189 -5.08 -16.81 3.95
C ALA A 189 -5.43 -16.85 5.45
N ASP A 190 -5.58 -15.68 6.04
CA ASP A 190 -5.95 -15.53 7.45
C ASP A 190 -7.46 -15.49 7.65
N THR A 191 -7.93 -15.79 8.86
CA THR A 191 -9.33 -15.59 9.22
C THR A 191 -9.68 -14.09 9.17
N PRO A 192 -10.95 -13.71 9.04
CA PRO A 192 -11.35 -12.30 9.06
C PRO A 192 -10.78 -11.51 10.25
N GLU A 193 -10.59 -12.17 11.40
CA GLU A 193 -10.08 -11.59 12.64
C GLU A 193 -8.57 -11.38 12.64
N THR A 194 -7.83 -12.17 11.85
CA THR A 194 -6.36 -12.14 11.80
C THR A 194 -5.82 -11.53 10.51
N ARG A 195 -6.71 -11.20 9.56
CA ARG A 195 -6.33 -10.53 8.30
C ARG A 195 -5.58 -9.24 8.55
N LYS A 196 -4.56 -9.01 7.74
CA LYS A 196 -3.80 -7.76 7.74
C LYS A 196 -4.63 -6.61 7.20
N THR A 197 -4.53 -5.46 7.83
CA THR A 197 -5.05 -4.23 7.25
C THR A 197 -4.16 -3.81 6.08
N VAL A 198 -4.74 -3.34 4.98
CA VAL A 198 -3.98 -2.90 3.80
C VAL A 198 -4.42 -1.52 3.37
N LEU A 199 -3.46 -0.59 3.22
CA LEU A 199 -3.61 0.64 2.45
C LEU A 199 -2.83 0.52 1.15
N PHE A 200 -3.52 0.58 0.04
CA PHE A 200 -2.98 0.37 -1.29
C PHE A 200 -3.16 1.62 -2.15
N VAL A 201 -2.09 2.29 -2.48
CA VAL A 201 -2.10 3.43 -3.39
C VAL A 201 -1.90 2.94 -4.82
N THR A 202 -2.78 3.37 -5.70
CA THR A 202 -2.67 3.13 -7.14
C THR A 202 -3.30 4.26 -7.93
N HIS A 203 -2.95 4.36 -9.20
CA HIS A 203 -3.65 5.18 -10.21
C HIS A 203 -4.49 4.32 -11.16
N ASP A 204 -4.45 2.98 -11.01
CA ASP A 204 -5.18 2.02 -11.83
C ASP A 204 -6.51 1.65 -11.14
N ILE A 205 -7.62 1.92 -11.85
CA ILE A 205 -8.97 1.66 -11.33
C ILE A 205 -9.24 0.14 -11.23
N ASP A 206 -8.73 -0.63 -12.19
CA ASP A 206 -8.94 -2.08 -12.19
C ASP A 206 -8.25 -2.73 -10.99
N GLU A 207 -7.03 -2.29 -10.65
CA GLU A 207 -6.34 -2.71 -9.42
C GLU A 207 -7.15 -2.35 -8.17
N ALA A 208 -7.62 -1.09 -8.11
CA ALA A 208 -8.37 -0.61 -6.97
C ALA A 208 -9.65 -1.42 -6.72
N VAL A 209 -10.41 -1.74 -7.77
CA VAL A 209 -11.64 -2.55 -7.66
C VAL A 209 -11.33 -4.01 -7.39
N PHE A 210 -10.31 -4.57 -8.06
CA PHE A 210 -9.97 -5.99 -7.93
C PHE A 210 -9.51 -6.35 -6.52
N LEU A 211 -8.74 -5.45 -5.87
CA LEU A 211 -8.07 -5.76 -4.61
C LEU A 211 -8.87 -5.34 -3.37
N ALA A 212 -9.59 -4.23 -3.43
CA ALA A 212 -10.09 -3.58 -2.21
C ALA A 212 -11.50 -3.97 -1.78
N ASN A 213 -11.77 -3.83 -0.48
CA ASN A 213 -13.14 -3.79 0.06
C ASN A 213 -13.78 -2.43 -0.17
N ARG A 214 -12.96 -1.36 -0.22
CA ARG A 214 -13.37 0.02 -0.35
C ARG A 214 -12.30 0.83 -1.08
N VAL A 215 -12.73 1.73 -1.95
CA VAL A 215 -11.86 2.65 -2.67
C VAL A 215 -12.10 4.07 -2.19
N LEU A 216 -11.03 4.74 -1.75
CA LEU A 216 -11.03 6.16 -1.43
C LEU A 216 -10.56 6.93 -2.67
N VAL A 217 -11.35 7.88 -3.12
CA VAL A 217 -10.99 8.77 -4.22
C VAL A 217 -10.48 10.09 -3.65
N MET A 218 -9.22 10.41 -3.95
CA MET A 218 -8.58 11.66 -3.52
C MET A 218 -8.83 12.78 -4.52
N SER A 219 -9.10 13.99 -4.01
CA SER A 219 -9.14 15.20 -4.85
C SER A 219 -7.76 15.56 -5.41
N ALA A 220 -7.73 16.39 -6.45
CA ALA A 220 -6.52 17.12 -6.85
C ALA A 220 -5.95 17.95 -5.68
N ARG A 221 -4.67 18.40 -5.82
CA ARG A 221 -3.99 19.19 -4.78
C ARG A 221 -4.75 20.46 -4.41
N PRO A 222 -4.91 20.79 -3.12
CA PRO A 222 -4.53 20.00 -1.93
C PRO A 222 -5.42 18.79 -1.74
N GLY A 223 -4.79 17.65 -1.40
CA GLY A 223 -5.47 16.35 -1.31
C GLY A 223 -6.43 16.26 -0.13
N ARG A 224 -7.58 15.67 -0.38
CA ARG A 224 -8.56 15.24 0.63
C ARG A 224 -9.31 14.02 0.10
N VAL A 225 -9.90 13.23 0.97
CA VAL A 225 -10.86 12.20 0.55
C VAL A 225 -12.10 12.90 -0.02
N LYS A 226 -12.35 12.72 -1.33
CA LYS A 226 -13.50 13.27 -2.06
C LYS A 226 -14.70 12.34 -1.99
N ALA A 227 -14.45 11.04 -2.16
CA ALA A 227 -15.48 10.02 -2.18
C ALA A 227 -14.97 8.71 -1.62
N GLU A 228 -15.87 7.93 -1.03
CA GLU A 228 -15.65 6.55 -0.62
C GLU A 228 -16.60 5.64 -1.40
N VAL A 229 -16.05 4.64 -2.07
CA VAL A 229 -16.80 3.71 -2.88
C VAL A 229 -16.61 2.30 -2.31
N PRO A 230 -17.63 1.71 -1.68
CA PRO A 230 -17.57 0.32 -1.26
C PRO A 230 -17.49 -0.60 -2.48
N VAL A 231 -16.75 -1.70 -2.34
CA VAL A 231 -16.57 -2.72 -3.36
C VAL A 231 -17.16 -4.06 -2.84
N PRO A 232 -18.47 -4.28 -2.99
CA PRO A 232 -19.17 -5.43 -2.42
C PRO A 232 -18.98 -6.71 -3.26
N LEU A 233 -17.83 -6.84 -3.93
CA LEU A 233 -17.47 -8.04 -4.65
C LEU A 233 -16.98 -9.11 -3.66
N PRO A 234 -17.44 -10.36 -3.76
CA PRO A 234 -17.06 -11.43 -2.83
C PRO A 234 -15.57 -11.80 -2.93
N TYR A 235 -15.02 -12.36 -1.88
CA TYR A 235 -13.72 -13.04 -1.86
C TYR A 235 -13.93 -14.57 -1.69
N PRO A 236 -13.02 -15.42 -2.19
CA PRO A 236 -11.81 -15.08 -2.95
C PRO A 236 -12.13 -14.53 -4.34
N ARG A 237 -11.26 -13.67 -4.88
CA ARG A 237 -11.37 -13.10 -6.22
C ARG A 237 -10.27 -13.66 -7.12
N ASP A 238 -10.64 -14.05 -8.32
CA ASP A 238 -9.74 -14.35 -9.42
C ASP A 238 -9.99 -13.38 -10.59
N TRP A 239 -9.22 -13.51 -11.66
CA TRP A 239 -9.32 -12.63 -12.82
C TRP A 239 -10.72 -12.59 -13.46
N THR A 240 -11.56 -13.64 -13.29
CA THR A 240 -12.90 -13.71 -13.90
C THR A 240 -13.83 -12.63 -13.34
N VAL A 241 -13.61 -12.18 -12.10
CA VAL A 241 -14.41 -11.08 -11.51
C VAL A 241 -14.31 -9.80 -12.33
N LYS A 242 -13.19 -9.57 -13.03
CA LYS A 242 -12.98 -8.40 -13.89
C LYS A 242 -13.90 -8.37 -15.11
N THR A 243 -14.51 -9.52 -15.47
CA THR A 243 -15.42 -9.66 -16.62
C THR A 243 -16.89 -9.52 -16.22
N THR A 244 -17.19 -9.34 -14.94
CA THR A 244 -18.56 -9.25 -14.43
C THR A 244 -19.19 -7.86 -14.64
N PRO A 245 -20.52 -7.75 -14.81
CA PRO A 245 -21.22 -6.48 -14.88
C PRO A 245 -21.01 -5.61 -13.63
N ASP A 246 -20.96 -6.21 -12.44
CA ASP A 246 -20.75 -5.48 -11.18
C ASP A 246 -19.38 -4.81 -11.13
N PHE A 247 -18.33 -5.51 -11.60
CA PHE A 247 -17.00 -4.91 -11.73
C PHE A 247 -17.03 -3.72 -12.72
N ALA A 248 -17.66 -3.88 -13.87
CA ALA A 248 -17.78 -2.83 -14.88
C ALA A 248 -18.54 -1.61 -14.33
N ALA A 249 -19.60 -1.81 -13.56
CA ALA A 249 -20.36 -0.73 -12.92
C ALA A 249 -19.53 0.04 -11.89
N LEU A 250 -18.76 -0.65 -11.04
CA LEU A 250 -17.84 -0.04 -10.08
C LEU A 250 -16.74 0.74 -10.78
N LYS A 251 -16.15 0.19 -11.84
CA LYS A 251 -15.15 0.86 -12.68
C LYS A 251 -15.71 2.15 -13.27
N ALA A 252 -16.92 2.11 -13.87
CA ALA A 252 -17.57 3.29 -14.45
C ALA A 252 -17.82 4.38 -13.39
N ARG A 253 -18.27 4.00 -12.19
CA ARG A 253 -18.47 4.92 -11.06
C ARG A 253 -17.15 5.60 -10.65
N LEU A 254 -16.07 4.83 -10.46
CA LEU A 254 -14.76 5.38 -10.09
C LEU A 254 -14.18 6.27 -11.19
N MET A 255 -14.37 5.89 -12.46
CA MET A 255 -13.96 6.72 -13.60
C MET A 255 -14.67 8.09 -13.57
N ALA A 256 -15.96 8.13 -13.28
CA ALA A 256 -16.72 9.39 -13.16
C ALA A 256 -16.14 10.27 -12.04
N GLU A 257 -15.87 9.70 -10.86
CA GLU A 257 -15.30 10.41 -9.72
C GLU A 257 -13.91 10.98 -9.99
N ILE A 258 -13.04 10.21 -10.67
CA ILE A 258 -11.64 10.59 -10.88
C ILE A 258 -11.44 11.53 -12.06
N ARG A 259 -12.28 11.44 -13.09
CA ARG A 259 -12.15 12.21 -14.33
C ARG A 259 -12.11 13.73 -14.07
N GLU A 260 -12.95 14.20 -13.17
CA GLU A 260 -12.97 15.62 -12.80
C GLU A 260 -11.67 16.04 -12.12
N GLU A 261 -11.15 15.21 -11.21
CA GLU A 261 -9.93 15.52 -10.46
C GLU A 261 -8.67 15.47 -11.33
N VAL A 262 -8.63 14.53 -12.30
CA VAL A 262 -7.54 14.49 -13.29
C VAL A 262 -7.55 15.75 -14.15
N ARG A 263 -8.74 16.25 -14.58
CA ARG A 263 -8.85 17.51 -15.32
C ARG A 263 -8.38 18.70 -14.50
N LYS A 264 -8.79 18.80 -13.24
CA LYS A 264 -8.32 19.85 -12.32
C LYS A 264 -6.80 19.81 -12.13
N ALA A 265 -6.22 18.62 -11.97
CA ALA A 265 -4.78 18.47 -11.80
C ALA A 265 -3.98 18.82 -13.05
N ALA A 266 -4.56 18.64 -14.25
CA ALA A 266 -3.91 18.98 -15.52
C ALA A 266 -3.96 20.50 -15.85
N LEU A 267 -4.83 21.24 -15.17
CA LEU A 267 -5.02 22.69 -15.38
C LEU A 267 -4.37 23.55 -14.27
N ALA A 268 -3.83 22.92 -13.23
CA ALA A 268 -3.16 23.56 -12.09
C ALA A 268 -1.65 23.55 -12.24
#